data_6f2c5983052ec3ff2018fdfd03451f77
#
_entry.id   6f2c5983052ec3ff2018fdfd03451f77
#
_cell.length_a   1.000
_cell.length_b   1.000
_cell.length_c   1.000
_cell.angle_alpha   90.00
_cell.angle_beta   90.00
_cell.angle_gamma   90.00
#
_symmetry.space_group_name_H-M   'P 1'
#
loop_
_entity.id
_entity.type
_entity.pdbx_description
1 polymer ?
#
loop_
_entity_poly.entity_id
_entity_poly.type
_entity_poly.pdbx_seq_one_letter_code
_entity_poly.pdbx_strand_id
1 'polypeptide(L)'
;MAQTQQQIAENRRRYEELRAAGQELTPKGLPEPTALDGAPMAPDAVIHREAVPPGWYTTLVLRRGEVLRIIDDAGRASVSLLAWREEDPSERINCADTIKVQWSAAISKGRVILSDMGRVMFSLVEDSCGAHDLLVGGSTPASVLASSGASGRNTQENFLAAVSKVGLGVRDIPPCITFFAPVTLDDAGRFLWKEGRKRAGDFVDLRAEMNLIVVASNCVHPLNPSQSAGGPATLIRHRGPVPRSDDLCRTASPEAMRAFAFTDRLYA
;
A
#
# COMPACT_ATOMS: atom_id res chain seq x y z
N MET A 1 -18.80 -5.63 -28.01
CA MET A 1 -18.81 -6.52 -29.20
C MET A 1 -18.57 -7.94 -28.72
N ALA A 2 -19.41 -8.89 -29.14
CA ALA A 2 -19.23 -10.31 -28.79
C ALA A 2 -18.01 -10.87 -29.52
N GLN A 3 -17.20 -11.68 -28.81
CA GLN A 3 -16.06 -12.37 -29.42
C GLN A 3 -16.53 -13.39 -30.46
N THR A 4 -15.84 -13.49 -31.57
CA THR A 4 -16.12 -14.50 -32.58
C THR A 4 -15.66 -15.87 -32.08
N GLN A 5 -16.27 -16.96 -32.61
CA GLN A 5 -15.85 -18.33 -32.26
C GLN A 5 -14.36 -18.57 -32.55
N GLN A 6 -13.81 -17.94 -33.56
CA GLN A 6 -12.41 -18.04 -33.93
C GLN A 6 -11.49 -17.38 -32.87
N GLN A 7 -11.88 -16.20 -32.35
CA GLN A 7 -11.17 -15.53 -31.26
C GLN A 7 -11.22 -16.34 -29.95
N ILE A 8 -12.35 -16.97 -29.67
CA ILE A 8 -12.50 -17.85 -28.49
C ILE A 8 -11.57 -19.07 -28.61
N ALA A 9 -11.51 -19.71 -29.78
CA ALA A 9 -10.64 -20.86 -30.01
C ALA A 9 -9.15 -20.48 -29.93
N GLU A 10 -8.77 -19.34 -30.47
CA GLU A 10 -7.39 -18.82 -30.39
C GLU A 10 -6.97 -18.47 -28.96
N ASN A 11 -7.85 -17.81 -28.19
CA ASN A 11 -7.62 -17.51 -26.78
C ASN A 11 -7.48 -18.77 -25.93
N ARG A 12 -8.31 -19.82 -26.24
CA ARG A 12 -8.23 -21.12 -25.56
C ARG A 12 -6.91 -21.83 -25.85
N ARG A 13 -6.50 -21.87 -27.11
CA ARG A 13 -5.20 -22.45 -27.50
C ARG A 13 -4.05 -21.75 -26.78
N ARG A 14 -4.05 -20.42 -26.77
CA ARG A 14 -3.02 -19.62 -26.10
C ARG A 14 -3.00 -19.86 -24.58
N TYR A 15 -4.16 -20.03 -23.96
CA TYR A 15 -4.25 -20.40 -22.55
C TYR A 15 -3.63 -21.79 -22.29
N GLU A 16 -3.95 -22.78 -23.12
CA GLU A 16 -3.42 -24.13 -23.02
C GLU A 16 -1.89 -24.16 -23.24
N GLU A 17 -1.38 -23.38 -24.19
CA GLU A 17 0.06 -23.20 -24.43
C GLU A 17 0.78 -22.58 -23.23
N LEU A 18 0.23 -21.52 -22.64
CA LEU A 18 0.77 -20.86 -21.45
C LEU A 18 0.76 -21.78 -20.23
N ARG A 19 -0.31 -22.55 -20.08
CA ARG A 19 -0.45 -23.55 -19.03
C ARG A 19 0.58 -24.69 -19.19
N ALA A 20 0.75 -25.22 -20.38
CA ALA A 20 1.73 -26.27 -20.70
C ALA A 20 3.17 -25.78 -20.52
N ALA A 21 3.44 -24.49 -20.73
CA ALA A 21 4.75 -23.89 -20.51
C ALA A 21 5.08 -23.65 -19.02
N GLY A 22 4.19 -24.06 -18.08
CA GLY A 22 4.37 -23.82 -16.66
C GLY A 22 4.29 -22.34 -16.29
N GLN A 23 3.84 -21.50 -17.19
CA GLN A 23 3.53 -20.09 -16.92
C GLN A 23 2.16 -19.95 -16.27
N GLU A 24 1.83 -20.87 -15.36
CA GLU A 24 0.68 -20.66 -14.51
C GLU A 24 0.90 -19.37 -13.74
N LEU A 25 -0.18 -18.61 -13.67
CA LEU A 25 -0.32 -17.25 -13.14
C LEU A 25 -0.04 -17.15 -11.63
N THR A 26 0.92 -17.90 -11.14
CA THR A 26 1.29 -17.89 -9.73
C THR A 26 2.24 -16.71 -9.51
N PRO A 27 1.90 -15.75 -8.66
CA PRO A 27 2.82 -14.69 -8.29
C PRO A 27 4.13 -15.28 -7.78
N LYS A 28 5.25 -14.64 -8.13
CA LYS A 28 6.55 -15.00 -7.54
C LYS A 28 6.44 -14.99 -6.01
N GLY A 29 7.14 -15.90 -5.35
CA GLY A 29 7.25 -15.90 -3.90
C GLY A 29 7.68 -14.52 -3.37
N LEU A 30 7.24 -14.17 -2.18
CA LEU A 30 7.69 -12.93 -1.55
C LEU A 30 9.17 -13.08 -1.20
N PRO A 31 10.00 -12.06 -1.47
CA PRO A 31 11.38 -12.05 -1.01
C PRO A 31 11.43 -11.93 0.51
N GLU A 32 12.59 -12.24 1.08
CA GLU A 32 12.83 -12.01 2.51
C GLU A 32 12.69 -10.52 2.85
N PRO A 33 12.21 -10.21 4.06
CA PRO A 33 12.14 -8.83 4.54
C PRO A 33 13.51 -8.15 4.50
N THR A 34 13.53 -6.87 4.22
CA THR A 34 14.75 -6.07 4.21
C THR A 34 15.30 -5.90 5.63
N ALA A 35 16.58 -6.10 5.84
CA ALA A 35 17.21 -5.79 7.13
C ALA A 35 17.06 -4.29 7.45
N LEU A 36 17.01 -3.91 8.72
CA LEU A 36 16.79 -2.49 9.10
C LEU A 36 17.84 -1.54 8.55
N ASP A 37 19.06 -2.00 8.35
CA ASP A 37 20.18 -1.30 7.73
C ASP A 37 20.37 -1.65 6.25
N GLY A 38 19.53 -2.53 5.70
CA GLY A 38 19.68 -3.11 4.35
C GLY A 38 19.29 -2.17 3.21
N ALA A 39 18.68 -1.01 3.50
CA ALA A 39 18.28 -0.03 2.50
C ALA A 39 18.74 1.37 2.91
N PRO A 40 20.05 1.66 2.89
CA PRO A 40 20.57 2.97 3.23
C PRO A 40 20.06 4.03 2.23
N MET A 41 19.82 5.22 2.74
CA MET A 41 19.39 6.38 1.95
C MET A 41 20.50 7.41 1.92
N ALA A 42 20.87 7.85 0.71
CA ALA A 42 21.84 8.93 0.58
C ALA A 42 21.24 10.25 1.11
N PRO A 43 21.94 11.00 1.94
CA PRO A 43 21.42 12.24 2.54
C PRO A 43 20.95 13.26 1.51
N ASP A 44 21.61 13.39 0.39
CA ASP A 44 21.28 14.28 -0.73
C ASP A 44 20.08 13.81 -1.57
N ALA A 45 19.65 12.57 -1.41
CA ALA A 45 18.43 12.07 -2.02
C ALA A 45 17.16 12.53 -1.26
N VAL A 46 17.27 12.91 0.00
CA VAL A 46 16.12 13.32 0.82
C VAL A 46 15.57 14.65 0.33
N ILE A 47 14.26 14.65 0.02
CA ILE A 47 13.52 15.83 -0.43
C ILE A 47 12.78 16.46 0.75
N HIS A 48 12.16 15.61 1.58
CA HIS A 48 11.37 16.06 2.73
C HIS A 48 11.37 14.98 3.81
N ARG A 49 11.36 15.42 5.07
CA ARG A 49 11.23 14.54 6.23
C ARG A 49 10.26 15.14 7.23
N GLU A 50 9.34 14.34 7.72
CA GLU A 50 8.33 14.75 8.68
C GLU A 50 8.08 13.65 9.71
N ALA A 51 8.01 14.02 10.98
CA ALA A 51 7.54 13.15 12.05
C ALA A 51 6.03 13.36 12.25
N VAL A 52 5.26 12.28 12.17
CA VAL A 52 3.82 12.29 12.39
C VAL A 52 3.52 11.68 13.76
N PRO A 53 3.15 12.49 14.76
CA PRO A 53 2.82 11.98 16.08
C PRO A 53 1.60 11.04 16.04
N PRO A 54 1.42 10.17 17.06
CA PRO A 54 0.21 9.37 17.16
C PRO A 54 -1.05 10.23 17.23
N GLY A 55 -2.09 9.82 16.51
CA GLY A 55 -3.35 10.56 16.37
C GLY A 55 -3.33 11.67 15.31
N TRP A 56 -2.20 11.94 14.65
CA TRP A 56 -2.09 13.00 13.64
C TRP A 56 -2.03 12.45 12.23
N TYR A 57 -2.09 13.36 11.25
CA TYR A 57 -2.00 13.05 9.82
C TYR A 57 -1.16 14.05 9.09
N THR A 58 -0.72 13.67 7.91
CA THR A 58 -0.06 14.56 6.96
C THR A 58 -0.59 14.34 5.54
N THR A 59 -0.38 15.33 4.68
CA THR A 59 -0.72 15.30 3.25
C THR A 59 0.51 15.69 2.46
N LEU A 60 0.84 14.91 1.44
CA LEU A 60 2.00 15.17 0.60
C LEU A 60 1.72 14.81 -0.86
N VAL A 61 2.51 15.39 -1.76
CA VAL A 61 2.52 15.03 -3.18
C VAL A 61 3.80 14.28 -3.47
N LEU A 62 3.66 13.13 -4.12
CA LEU A 62 4.77 12.34 -4.65
C LEU A 62 4.81 12.46 -6.17
N ARG A 63 5.97 12.74 -6.73
CA ARG A 63 6.20 12.67 -8.17
C ARG A 63 6.54 11.24 -8.58
N ARG A 64 6.18 10.86 -9.77
CA ARG A 64 6.56 9.56 -10.36
C ARG A 64 8.06 9.30 -10.19
N GLY A 65 8.42 8.13 -9.65
CA GLY A 65 9.80 7.74 -9.37
C GLY A 65 10.33 8.16 -7.99
N GLU A 66 9.64 9.08 -7.29
CA GLU A 66 9.97 9.35 -5.88
C GLU A 66 9.54 8.19 -4.99
N VAL A 67 10.20 8.07 -3.86
CA VAL A 67 9.92 7.04 -2.85
C VAL A 67 9.47 7.70 -1.57
N LEU A 68 8.39 7.18 -1.00
CA LEU A 68 7.95 7.47 0.35
C LEU A 68 8.42 6.36 1.28
N ARG A 69 9.40 6.64 2.13
CA ARG A 69 9.74 5.78 3.26
C ARG A 69 8.86 6.13 4.45
N ILE A 70 8.19 5.13 5.01
CA ILE A 70 7.43 5.23 6.26
C ILE A 70 8.19 4.39 7.29
N ILE A 71 8.47 4.96 8.47
CA ILE A 71 9.21 4.31 9.56
C ILE A 71 8.32 4.25 10.81
N ASP A 72 8.20 3.08 11.42
CA ASP A 72 7.62 2.92 12.77
C ASP A 72 8.72 3.16 13.80
N ASP A 73 8.88 4.40 14.24
CA ASP A 73 10.03 4.82 15.06
C ASP A 73 10.12 4.04 16.38
N ALA A 74 8.99 3.62 16.95
CA ALA A 74 8.92 3.00 18.27
C ALA A 74 8.32 1.58 18.28
N GLY A 75 8.04 0.99 17.11
CA GLY A 75 7.38 -0.32 16.99
C GLY A 75 5.91 -0.31 17.38
N ARG A 76 5.27 0.86 17.46
CA ARG A 76 3.89 1.04 17.90
C ARG A 76 3.03 1.89 16.97
N ALA A 77 3.57 2.38 15.86
CA ALA A 77 2.80 3.13 14.87
C ALA A 77 1.88 2.19 14.08
N SER A 78 0.79 2.74 13.56
CA SER A 78 -0.02 2.13 12.51
C SER A 78 -0.42 3.25 11.56
N VAL A 79 0.15 3.24 10.35
CA VAL A 79 0.00 4.34 9.40
C VAL A 79 -0.97 3.94 8.30
N SER A 80 -2.18 4.48 8.37
CA SER A 80 -3.20 4.30 7.33
C SER A 80 -2.97 5.30 6.20
N LEU A 81 -2.96 4.82 4.95
CA LEU A 81 -2.61 5.59 3.77
C LEU A 81 -3.73 5.56 2.74
N LEU A 82 -4.02 6.73 2.18
CA LEU A 82 -4.82 6.95 0.99
C LEU A 82 -3.97 7.55 -0.11
N ALA A 83 -4.33 7.27 -1.37
CA ALA A 83 -3.69 7.90 -2.51
C ALA A 83 -4.67 8.10 -3.67
N TRP A 84 -4.48 9.21 -4.39
CA TRP A 84 -5.18 9.58 -5.62
C TRP A 84 -4.15 9.99 -6.66
N ARG A 85 -4.46 9.75 -7.91
CA ARG A 85 -3.68 10.31 -9.01
C ARG A 85 -3.82 11.84 -9.00
N GLU A 86 -2.70 12.58 -9.04
CA GLU A 86 -2.72 14.03 -8.92
C GLU A 86 -3.45 14.73 -10.09
N GLU A 87 -3.27 14.22 -11.31
CA GLU A 87 -3.87 14.80 -12.52
C GLU A 87 -5.36 14.49 -12.66
N ASP A 88 -5.83 13.42 -12.01
CA ASP A 88 -7.22 12.98 -12.03
C ASP A 88 -7.56 12.26 -10.72
N PRO A 89 -7.99 12.96 -9.68
CA PRO A 89 -8.28 12.36 -8.37
C PRO A 89 -9.51 11.44 -8.35
N SER A 90 -10.23 11.27 -9.47
CA SER A 90 -11.22 10.19 -9.58
C SER A 90 -10.57 8.81 -9.57
N GLU A 91 -9.30 8.72 -10.03
CA GLU A 91 -8.47 7.52 -9.93
C GLU A 91 -7.79 7.45 -8.55
N ARG A 92 -8.08 6.40 -7.80
CA ARG A 92 -7.67 6.25 -6.40
C ARG A 92 -7.25 4.83 -6.06
N ILE A 93 -6.57 4.70 -4.93
CA ILE A 93 -6.13 3.41 -4.40
C ILE A 93 -7.28 2.42 -4.26
N ASN A 94 -7.05 1.15 -4.60
CA ASN A 94 -8.02 0.07 -4.51
C ASN A 94 -7.43 -1.17 -3.81
N CYS A 95 -7.77 -1.36 -2.54
CA CYS A 95 -7.32 -2.50 -1.75
C CYS A 95 -7.82 -3.83 -2.32
N ALA A 96 -9.09 -3.88 -2.76
CA ALA A 96 -9.71 -5.12 -3.26
C ALA A 96 -9.03 -5.62 -4.54
N ASP A 97 -8.76 -4.74 -5.51
CA ASP A 97 -8.05 -5.11 -6.72
C ASP A 97 -6.59 -5.44 -6.44
N THR A 98 -5.96 -4.74 -5.50
CA THR A 98 -4.60 -5.05 -5.04
C THR A 98 -4.50 -6.48 -4.51
N ILE A 99 -5.44 -6.91 -3.67
CA ILE A 99 -5.50 -8.28 -3.13
C ILE A 99 -5.82 -9.30 -4.23
N LYS A 100 -6.87 -9.03 -5.01
CA LYS A 100 -7.37 -9.92 -6.05
C LYS A 100 -6.32 -10.24 -7.11
N VAL A 101 -5.67 -9.19 -7.63
CA VAL A 101 -4.71 -9.32 -8.73
C VAL A 101 -3.43 -10.04 -8.29
N GLN A 102 -3.05 -9.93 -7.03
CA GLN A 102 -1.87 -10.57 -6.48
C GLN A 102 -2.15 -11.90 -5.76
N TRP A 103 -3.44 -12.29 -5.68
CA TRP A 103 -3.89 -13.51 -4.99
C TRP A 103 -3.38 -13.62 -3.55
N SER A 104 -3.20 -12.47 -2.89
CA SER A 104 -2.68 -12.39 -1.53
C SER A 104 -3.17 -11.14 -0.82
N ALA A 105 -3.64 -11.30 0.40
CA ALA A 105 -3.91 -10.19 1.30
C ALA A 105 -2.63 -9.66 1.99
N ALA A 106 -1.54 -10.45 1.94
CA ALA A 106 -0.24 -10.02 2.46
C ALA A 106 0.52 -9.29 1.36
N ILE A 107 0.77 -8.00 1.57
CA ILE A 107 1.66 -7.21 0.73
C ILE A 107 2.98 -6.99 1.46
N SER A 108 4.06 -7.03 0.70
CA SER A 108 5.41 -6.72 1.18
C SER A 108 6.31 -6.37 0.00
N LYS A 109 7.61 -6.30 0.23
CA LYS A 109 8.62 -6.10 -0.81
C LYS A 109 8.34 -6.95 -2.05
N GLY A 110 8.41 -6.32 -3.22
CA GLY A 110 8.16 -6.97 -4.51
C GLY A 110 6.69 -7.03 -4.92
N ARG A 111 5.79 -6.38 -4.19
CA ARG A 111 4.37 -6.26 -4.54
C ARG A 111 4.02 -4.84 -4.97
N VAL A 112 2.85 -4.69 -5.57
CA VAL A 112 2.33 -3.42 -6.06
C VAL A 112 1.00 -3.08 -5.39
N ILE A 113 0.68 -1.79 -5.36
CA ILE A 113 -0.62 -1.27 -4.94
C ILE A 113 -1.29 -0.67 -6.17
N LEU A 114 -2.52 -1.10 -6.45
CA LEU A 114 -3.26 -0.75 -7.64
C LEU A 114 -4.29 0.35 -7.38
N SER A 115 -4.60 1.09 -8.45
CA SER A 115 -5.77 1.96 -8.52
C SER A 115 -7.03 1.19 -8.92
N ASP A 116 -8.20 1.83 -8.77
CA ASP A 116 -9.49 1.36 -9.27
C ASP A 116 -9.58 1.32 -10.81
N MET A 117 -8.59 1.89 -11.50
CA MET A 117 -8.41 1.78 -12.95
C MET A 117 -7.45 0.63 -13.35
N GLY A 118 -6.99 -0.19 -12.40
CA GLY A 118 -6.06 -1.29 -12.65
C GLY A 118 -4.65 -0.86 -13.03
N ARG A 119 -4.24 0.34 -12.64
CA ARG A 119 -2.88 0.87 -12.82
C ARG A 119 -2.08 0.77 -11.53
N VAL A 120 -0.76 0.71 -11.65
CA VAL A 120 0.12 0.69 -10.47
C VAL A 120 0.27 2.11 -9.92
N MET A 121 -0.13 2.31 -8.67
CA MET A 121 0.11 3.56 -7.94
C MET A 121 1.43 3.50 -7.20
N PHE A 122 1.69 2.39 -6.51
CA PHE A 122 2.94 2.17 -5.77
C PHE A 122 3.56 0.81 -6.02
N SER A 123 4.89 0.78 -5.97
CA SER A 123 5.70 -0.43 -5.81
C SER A 123 6.26 -0.48 -4.40
N LEU A 124 6.11 -1.60 -3.69
CA LEU A 124 6.78 -1.84 -2.41
C LEU A 124 8.20 -2.31 -2.72
N VAL A 125 9.14 -1.37 -2.75
CA VAL A 125 10.53 -1.65 -3.18
C VAL A 125 11.38 -2.17 -2.05
N GLU A 126 11.12 -1.74 -0.81
CA GLU A 126 11.75 -2.26 0.40
C GLU A 126 10.70 -2.37 1.51
N ASP A 127 10.86 -3.38 2.39
CA ASP A 127 9.96 -3.63 3.51
C ASP A 127 10.68 -4.52 4.54
N SER A 128 10.73 -4.07 5.77
CA SER A 128 11.44 -4.78 6.83
C SER A 128 10.57 -5.73 7.66
N CYS A 129 9.23 -5.62 7.57
CA CYS A 129 8.33 -6.41 8.43
C CYS A 129 7.26 -7.22 7.70
N GLY A 130 6.79 -6.79 6.52
CA GLY A 130 5.68 -7.42 5.81
C GLY A 130 4.39 -7.49 6.63
N ALA A 131 4.19 -6.54 7.53
CA ALA A 131 3.09 -6.52 8.48
C ALA A 131 2.11 -5.39 8.16
N HIS A 132 1.26 -5.58 7.14
CA HIS A 132 0.38 -4.54 6.62
C HIS A 132 -1.04 -5.08 6.45
N ASP A 133 -2.03 -4.20 6.65
CA ASP A 133 -3.45 -4.51 6.54
C ASP A 133 -4.08 -3.85 5.30
N LEU A 134 -4.76 -4.66 4.49
CA LEU A 134 -5.58 -4.24 3.36
C LEU A 134 -7.06 -4.61 3.55
N LEU A 135 -7.42 -5.19 4.68
CA LEU A 135 -8.71 -5.84 4.89
C LEU A 135 -9.63 -5.05 5.81
N VAL A 136 -9.09 -4.55 6.93
CA VAL A 136 -9.86 -3.89 7.99
C VAL A 136 -9.81 -2.37 7.86
N GLY A 137 -8.62 -1.83 7.61
CA GLY A 137 -8.37 -0.40 7.48
C GLY A 137 -8.21 0.32 8.82
N GLY A 138 -8.37 1.65 8.78
CA GLY A 138 -8.09 2.53 9.91
C GLY A 138 -9.21 2.61 10.96
N SER A 139 -8.90 3.24 12.08
CA SER A 139 -9.85 3.44 13.18
C SER A 139 -10.95 4.46 12.84
N THR A 140 -12.10 4.28 13.50
CA THR A 140 -13.28 5.14 13.44
C THR A 140 -13.59 5.69 14.84
N PRO A 141 -14.44 6.73 14.98
CA PRO A 141 -14.90 7.17 16.30
C PRO A 141 -15.49 6.04 17.14
N ALA A 142 -16.28 5.15 16.50
CA ALA A 142 -16.90 4.02 17.19
C ALA A 142 -15.86 2.99 17.66
N SER A 143 -14.86 2.66 16.85
CA SER A 143 -13.82 1.71 17.24
C SER A 143 -12.92 2.26 18.35
N VAL A 144 -12.61 3.56 18.34
CA VAL A 144 -11.82 4.21 19.40
C VAL A 144 -12.62 4.23 20.71
N LEU A 145 -13.90 4.60 20.67
CA LEU A 145 -14.75 4.58 21.86
C LEU A 145 -14.86 3.16 22.44
N ALA A 146 -15.06 2.15 21.60
CA ALA A 146 -15.17 0.75 22.03
C ALA A 146 -13.88 0.22 22.68
N SER A 147 -12.71 0.64 22.19
CA SER A 147 -11.41 0.16 22.68
C SER A 147 -10.89 0.92 23.90
N SER A 148 -11.09 2.25 23.97
CA SER A 148 -10.51 3.10 25.01
C SER A 148 -11.51 3.59 26.05
N GLY A 149 -12.81 3.40 25.82
CA GLY A 149 -13.87 3.95 26.69
C GLY A 149 -14.06 5.48 26.58
N ALA A 150 -13.31 6.16 25.71
CA ALA A 150 -13.37 7.60 25.53
C ALA A 150 -13.28 7.98 24.05
N SER A 151 -13.81 9.16 23.70
CA SER A 151 -13.59 9.74 22.38
C SER A 151 -12.11 10.11 22.19
N GLY A 152 -11.59 9.93 20.99
CA GLY A 152 -10.21 10.22 20.67
C GLY A 152 -10.00 10.39 19.18
N ARG A 153 -8.78 10.83 18.80
CA ARG A 153 -8.40 10.96 17.40
C ARG A 153 -8.43 9.60 16.72
N ASN A 154 -8.90 9.58 15.49
CA ASN A 154 -9.08 8.37 14.69
C ASN A 154 -8.77 8.62 13.21
N THR A 155 -8.55 7.54 12.49
CA THR A 155 -8.18 7.60 11.07
C THR A 155 -9.25 8.24 10.21
N GLN A 156 -10.54 7.93 10.46
CA GLN A 156 -11.64 8.45 9.64
C GLN A 156 -11.74 9.98 9.71
N GLU A 157 -11.69 10.56 10.90
CA GLU A 157 -11.74 12.02 11.08
C GLU A 157 -10.48 12.69 10.52
N ASN A 158 -9.30 12.07 10.66
CA ASN A 158 -8.08 12.56 10.05
C ASN A 158 -8.20 12.59 8.54
N PHE A 159 -8.75 11.55 7.91
CA PHE A 159 -8.97 11.52 6.47
C PHE A 159 -9.97 12.59 6.02
N LEU A 160 -11.09 12.75 6.72
CA LEU A 160 -12.05 13.81 6.42
C LEU A 160 -11.42 15.21 6.46
N ALA A 161 -10.61 15.48 7.48
CA ALA A 161 -9.89 16.75 7.61
C ALA A 161 -8.82 16.94 6.53
N ALA A 162 -8.14 15.86 6.14
CA ALA A 162 -7.09 15.90 5.13
C ALA A 162 -7.63 16.12 3.72
N VAL A 163 -8.67 15.36 3.32
CA VAL A 163 -9.22 15.44 1.96
C VAL A 163 -9.83 16.80 1.66
N SER A 164 -10.42 17.46 2.67
CA SER A 164 -10.95 18.81 2.51
C SER A 164 -9.88 19.85 2.14
N LYS A 165 -8.63 19.64 2.56
CA LYS A 165 -7.49 20.54 2.24
C LYS A 165 -7.00 20.40 0.80
N VAL A 166 -7.28 19.27 0.17
CA VAL A 166 -6.90 18.98 -1.22
C VAL A 166 -8.08 19.05 -2.20
N GLY A 167 -9.20 19.61 -1.75
CA GLY A 167 -10.39 19.82 -2.58
C GLY A 167 -11.22 18.57 -2.86
N LEU A 168 -11.02 17.50 -2.07
CA LEU A 168 -11.77 16.26 -2.14
C LEU A 168 -12.83 16.18 -1.03
N GLY A 169 -13.82 15.29 -1.19
CA GLY A 169 -14.93 15.11 -0.27
C GLY A 169 -15.01 13.70 0.30
N VAL A 170 -16.01 13.49 1.16
CA VAL A 170 -16.29 12.19 1.81
C VAL A 170 -16.39 11.04 0.80
N ARG A 171 -17.00 11.28 -0.36
CA ARG A 171 -17.20 10.26 -1.40
C ARG A 171 -15.92 9.84 -2.11
N ASP A 172 -14.87 10.65 -1.97
CA ASP A 172 -13.58 10.40 -2.60
C ASP A 172 -12.65 9.56 -1.72
N ILE A 173 -13.04 9.27 -0.48
CA ILE A 173 -12.25 8.47 0.47
C ILE A 173 -12.45 6.98 0.17
N PRO A 174 -11.45 6.29 -0.42
CA PRO A 174 -11.50 4.85 -0.63
C PRO A 174 -11.15 4.08 0.66
N PRO A 175 -11.30 2.75 0.69
CA PRO A 175 -10.64 1.91 1.69
C PRO A 175 -9.14 2.18 1.74
N CYS A 176 -8.57 2.29 2.94
CA CYS A 176 -7.15 2.58 3.13
C CYS A 176 -6.32 1.31 3.32
N ILE A 177 -5.02 1.43 3.06
CA ILE A 177 -4.01 0.46 3.48
C ILE A 177 -3.43 0.94 4.80
N THR A 178 -3.28 0.04 5.78
CA THR A 178 -2.62 0.38 7.05
C THR A 178 -1.29 -0.35 7.15
N PHE A 179 -0.20 0.40 7.13
CA PHE A 179 1.15 -0.11 7.34
C PHE A 179 1.41 -0.35 8.83
N PHE A 180 2.26 -1.33 9.15
CA PHE A 180 2.59 -1.76 10.50
C PHE A 180 1.35 -2.25 11.28
N ALA A 181 0.45 -2.92 10.58
CA ALA A 181 -0.76 -3.53 11.13
C ALA A 181 -0.78 -5.02 10.75
N PRO A 182 -0.27 -5.92 11.59
CA PRO A 182 -0.12 -7.34 11.30
C PRO A 182 -1.45 -8.09 11.38
N VAL A 183 -2.40 -7.72 10.55
CA VAL A 183 -3.71 -8.36 10.43
C VAL A 183 -3.60 -9.62 9.56
N THR A 184 -4.28 -10.67 9.97
CA THR A 184 -4.42 -11.93 9.23
C THR A 184 -5.82 -12.50 9.44
N LEU A 185 -6.13 -13.59 8.76
CA LEU A 185 -7.35 -14.36 8.94
C LEU A 185 -7.05 -15.70 9.63
N ASP A 186 -7.95 -16.15 10.49
CA ASP A 186 -7.95 -17.53 10.97
C ASP A 186 -8.70 -18.46 10.00
N ASP A 187 -8.71 -19.76 10.30
CA ASP A 187 -9.39 -20.78 9.47
C ASP A 187 -10.92 -20.58 9.41
N ALA A 188 -11.50 -19.82 10.33
CA ALA A 188 -12.92 -19.44 10.35
C ALA A 188 -13.18 -18.10 9.63
N GLY A 189 -12.17 -17.48 9.03
CA GLY A 189 -12.26 -16.20 8.34
C GLY A 189 -12.35 -14.99 9.26
N ARG A 190 -12.01 -15.10 10.55
CA ARG A 190 -12.02 -13.98 11.50
C ARG A 190 -10.67 -13.24 11.45
N PHE A 191 -10.72 -11.93 11.61
CA PHE A 191 -9.51 -11.13 11.68
C PHE A 191 -8.74 -11.37 12.97
N LEU A 192 -7.43 -11.56 12.85
CA LEU A 192 -6.49 -11.73 13.94
C LEU A 192 -5.38 -10.68 13.85
N TRP A 193 -4.93 -10.21 15.01
CA TRP A 193 -3.73 -9.42 15.15
C TRP A 193 -2.57 -10.32 15.55
N LYS A 194 -1.51 -10.38 14.74
CA LYS A 194 -0.30 -11.16 15.05
C LYS A 194 0.72 -10.29 15.79
N GLU A 195 0.80 -10.48 17.09
CA GLU A 195 1.83 -9.80 17.89
C GLU A 195 3.26 -10.22 17.49
N GLY A 196 4.26 -9.39 17.83
CA GLY A 196 5.67 -9.67 17.59
C GLY A 196 6.12 -9.59 16.14
N ARG A 197 5.25 -9.16 15.23
CA ARG A 197 5.57 -9.05 13.79
C ARG A 197 6.19 -7.71 13.40
N LYS A 198 6.24 -6.75 14.30
CA LYS A 198 6.83 -5.43 14.08
C LYS A 198 7.68 -4.99 15.26
N ARG A 199 8.67 -4.16 15.00
CA ARG A 199 9.64 -3.65 15.97
C ARG A 199 9.97 -2.19 15.68
N ALA A 200 10.62 -1.52 16.65
CA ALA A 200 11.10 -0.16 16.45
C ALA A 200 12.09 -0.09 15.27
N GLY A 201 11.91 0.92 14.43
CA GLY A 201 12.73 1.14 13.24
C GLY A 201 12.26 0.36 12.02
N ASP A 202 11.19 -0.45 12.10
CA ASP A 202 10.62 -1.07 10.90
C ASP A 202 10.20 -0.01 9.89
N PHE A 203 10.42 -0.31 8.60
CA PHE A 203 10.14 0.62 7.53
C PHE A 203 9.57 -0.07 6.29
N VAL A 204 8.89 0.73 5.46
CA VAL A 204 8.46 0.36 4.13
C VAL A 204 8.77 1.50 3.16
N ASP A 205 9.26 1.15 1.96
CA ASP A 205 9.52 2.08 0.86
C ASP A 205 8.50 1.88 -0.25
N LEU A 206 7.74 2.92 -0.50
CA LEU A 206 6.70 3.00 -1.53
C LEU A 206 7.19 3.89 -2.68
N ARG A 207 7.63 3.30 -3.80
CA ARG A 207 7.94 4.06 -5.01
C ARG A 207 6.64 4.42 -5.72
N ALA A 208 6.45 5.70 -5.98
CA ALA A 208 5.32 6.20 -6.77
C ALA A 208 5.51 5.87 -8.26
N GLU A 209 4.54 5.22 -8.88
CA GLU A 209 4.56 4.88 -10.30
C GLU A 209 3.78 5.89 -11.16
N MET A 210 3.12 6.83 -10.52
CA MET A 210 2.47 8.01 -11.11
C MET A 210 2.57 9.17 -10.13
N ASN A 211 2.17 10.41 -10.55
CA ASN A 211 2.07 11.51 -9.61
C ASN A 211 0.88 11.30 -8.69
N LEU A 212 1.10 11.40 -7.38
CA LEU A 212 0.12 11.04 -6.37
C LEU A 212 -0.09 12.15 -5.33
N ILE A 213 -1.35 12.40 -5.01
CA ILE A 213 -1.74 13.04 -3.74
C ILE A 213 -1.83 11.91 -2.72
N VAL A 214 -1.13 12.03 -1.60
CA VAL A 214 -1.07 11.03 -0.54
C VAL A 214 -1.51 11.64 0.78
N VAL A 215 -2.36 10.92 1.50
CA VAL A 215 -2.73 11.23 2.88
C VAL A 215 -2.30 10.07 3.76
N ALA A 216 -1.57 10.36 4.83
CA ALA A 216 -1.16 9.37 5.82
C ALA A 216 -1.69 9.76 7.21
N SER A 217 -2.36 8.84 7.89
CA SER A 217 -2.90 9.00 9.24
C SER A 217 -2.25 8.01 10.19
N ASN A 218 -1.61 8.50 11.23
CA ASN A 218 -0.95 7.68 12.25
C ASN A 218 -1.86 7.51 13.48
N CYS A 219 -2.83 6.60 13.38
CA CYS A 219 -3.76 6.27 14.47
C CYS A 219 -3.68 4.79 14.83
N VAL A 220 -3.96 4.46 16.09
CA VAL A 220 -3.97 3.07 16.55
C VAL A 220 -4.98 2.26 15.72
N HIS A 221 -4.55 1.09 15.27
CA HIS A 221 -5.39 0.19 14.48
C HIS A 221 -6.49 -0.43 15.34
N PRO A 222 -7.74 -0.60 14.83
CA PRO A 222 -8.88 -1.12 15.61
C PRO A 222 -8.64 -2.49 16.26
N LEU A 223 -7.86 -3.35 15.62
CA LEU A 223 -7.55 -4.69 16.10
C LEU A 223 -6.28 -4.76 16.97
N ASN A 224 -5.59 -3.64 17.20
CA ASN A 224 -4.39 -3.66 18.04
C ASN A 224 -4.80 -3.92 19.51
N PRO A 225 -4.41 -5.04 20.12
CA PRO A 225 -4.79 -5.38 21.50
C PRO A 225 -4.13 -4.48 22.52
N SER A 226 -2.97 -3.90 22.18
CA SER A 226 -2.32 -2.89 23.00
C SER A 226 -3.05 -1.57 22.81
N GLN A 227 -3.93 -1.23 23.73
CA GLN A 227 -4.68 0.03 23.73
C GLN A 227 -3.81 1.24 24.14
N SER A 228 -2.49 1.07 24.21
CA SER A 228 -1.57 2.17 24.47
C SER A 228 -1.66 3.20 23.35
N ALA A 229 -1.53 4.47 23.69
CA ALA A 229 -1.34 5.52 22.71
C ALA A 229 -0.23 5.10 21.74
N GLY A 230 -0.51 5.05 20.43
CA GLY A 230 0.40 4.59 19.40
C GLY A 230 1.83 5.16 19.52
N GLY A 231 2.67 4.92 18.55
CA GLY A 231 4.01 5.49 18.48
C GLY A 231 4.11 6.55 17.37
N PRO A 232 5.16 7.39 17.39
CA PRO A 232 5.46 8.27 16.28
C PRO A 232 5.84 7.47 15.03
N ALA A 233 5.58 8.06 13.87
CA ALA A 233 6.04 7.56 12.58
C ALA A 233 6.79 8.66 11.85
N THR A 234 7.92 8.33 11.24
CA THR A 234 8.67 9.26 10.38
C THR A 234 8.36 8.94 8.91
N LEU A 235 7.95 9.96 8.16
CA LEU A 235 7.76 9.90 6.72
C LEU A 235 8.90 10.65 6.01
N ILE A 236 9.54 9.98 5.05
CA ILE A 236 10.63 10.57 4.27
C ILE A 236 10.33 10.45 2.79
N ARG A 237 10.19 11.58 2.10
CA ARG A 237 10.15 11.63 0.64
C ARG A 237 11.57 11.76 0.11
N HIS A 238 11.97 10.87 -0.77
CA HIS A 238 13.32 10.91 -1.34
C HIS A 238 13.33 10.49 -2.81
N ARG A 239 14.41 10.80 -3.52
CA ARG A 239 14.65 10.33 -4.88
C ARG A 239 15.01 8.85 -4.83
N GLY A 240 14.24 8.03 -5.53
CA GLY A 240 14.51 6.61 -5.71
C GLY A 240 15.46 6.34 -6.89
N PRO A 241 16.03 5.13 -6.95
CA PRO A 241 16.75 4.70 -8.15
C PRO A 241 15.78 4.53 -9.31
N VAL A 242 16.28 4.76 -10.54
CA VAL A 242 15.50 4.48 -11.76
C VAL A 242 15.20 2.99 -11.84
N PRO A 243 13.92 2.60 -12.03
CA PRO A 243 13.57 1.20 -12.14
C PRO A 243 14.25 0.52 -13.31
N ARG A 244 14.81 -0.68 -13.07
CA ARG A 244 15.42 -1.52 -14.12
C ARG A 244 14.37 -2.40 -14.76
N SER A 245 14.68 -2.99 -15.91
CA SER A 245 13.78 -3.93 -16.61
C SER A 245 13.51 -5.22 -15.81
N ASP A 246 14.43 -5.61 -14.94
CA ASP A 246 14.33 -6.76 -14.04
C ASP A 246 13.75 -6.40 -12.65
N ASP A 247 13.22 -5.18 -12.49
CA ASP A 247 12.61 -4.70 -11.24
C ASP A 247 11.61 -5.73 -10.67
N LEU A 248 11.79 -6.06 -9.39
CA LEU A 248 11.06 -7.11 -8.71
C LEU A 248 9.55 -6.89 -8.73
N CYS A 249 9.10 -5.64 -8.50
CA CYS A 249 7.69 -5.29 -8.51
C CYS A 249 7.12 -5.37 -9.93
N ARG A 250 7.88 -4.92 -10.95
CA ARG A 250 7.45 -4.96 -12.36
C ARG A 250 7.30 -6.37 -12.89
N THR A 251 8.06 -7.32 -12.37
CA THR A 251 8.10 -8.72 -12.82
C THR A 251 7.46 -9.70 -11.85
N ALA A 252 6.77 -9.22 -10.83
CA ALA A 252 6.20 -10.03 -9.74
C ALA A 252 5.15 -11.05 -10.24
N SER A 253 4.30 -10.65 -11.17
CA SER A 253 3.26 -11.47 -11.78
C SER A 253 2.90 -10.96 -13.16
N PRO A 254 2.25 -11.78 -14.02
CA PRO A 254 1.72 -11.33 -15.31
C PRO A 254 0.74 -10.15 -15.17
N GLU A 255 -0.05 -10.13 -14.10
CA GLU A 255 -0.98 -9.04 -13.80
C GLU A 255 -0.25 -7.75 -13.44
N ALA A 256 0.81 -7.83 -12.63
CA ALA A 256 1.66 -6.68 -12.32
C ALA A 256 2.28 -6.12 -13.62
N MET A 257 2.83 -6.97 -14.48
CA MET A 257 3.38 -6.56 -15.79
C MET A 257 2.35 -5.83 -16.63
N ARG A 258 1.10 -6.34 -16.68
CA ARG A 258 -0.01 -5.70 -17.42
C ARG A 258 -0.39 -4.36 -16.81
N ALA A 259 -0.48 -4.28 -15.48
CA ALA A 259 -0.80 -3.04 -14.78
C ALA A 259 0.28 -1.97 -15.01
N PHE A 260 1.56 -2.34 -15.01
CA PHE A 260 2.65 -1.44 -15.38
C PHE A 260 2.55 -0.95 -16.83
N ALA A 261 2.27 -1.84 -17.77
CA ALA A 261 2.07 -1.45 -19.17
C ALA A 261 0.91 -0.45 -19.33
N PHE A 262 -0.12 -0.58 -18.48
CA PHE A 262 -1.25 0.36 -18.44
C PHE A 262 -0.86 1.72 -17.80
N THR A 263 -0.04 1.69 -16.76
CA THR A 263 0.47 2.89 -16.10
C THR A 263 1.42 3.66 -17.02
N ASP A 264 2.34 2.97 -17.67
CA ASP A 264 3.37 3.59 -18.53
C ASP A 264 2.75 4.31 -19.74
N ARG A 265 1.58 3.88 -20.24
CA ARG A 265 0.83 4.56 -21.31
C ARG A 265 0.35 5.97 -20.93
N LEU A 266 0.26 6.31 -19.64
CA LEU A 266 -0.08 7.67 -19.21
C LEU A 266 1.04 8.68 -19.50
N TYR A 267 2.25 8.18 -19.75
CA TYR A 267 3.48 8.98 -19.89
C TYR A 267 4.22 8.71 -21.21
N ALA A 268 3.59 7.99 -22.13
CA ALA A 268 4.12 7.67 -23.45
C ALA A 268 3.92 8.82 -24.46
#